data_2098bea5f5d96de8887b7e8e4955e95f
#
_entry.id   2098bea5f5d96de8887b7e8e4955e95f
#
_cell.length_a   1.000
_cell.length_b   1.000
_cell.length_c   1.000
_cell.angle_alpha   90.00
_cell.angle_beta   90.00
_cell.angle_gamma   90.00
#
_symmetry.space_group_name_H-M   'P 1'
#
loop_
_entity.id
_entity.type
_entity.pdbx_description
1 polymer ?
#
loop_
_entity_poly.entity_id
_entity_poly.type
_entity_poly.pdbx_seq_one_letter_code
_entity_poly.pdbx_strand_id
1 'polypeptide(L)'
;MVLAVRQGASIREVARRYCCGVATVHLWVRRVGDRPLSEINWNDRPSLPHKIQRTGRIIEDLVLTLRRELRESSVLGEYGAAAIHGELLSRGISPVPSVRSIGRIVQRRGALDNRRRIRQRPPVAGWYLPDVAERTSELDSFDVIEDLMIEGGIHVDVFTAISLHGGLVACWPDRNIPSTKVVSAMSEHWRSVGLPSYAQFDNDARFQGNHRSADSIGRVIRLCLSLGVTPVFAPPRETGFQAAIESFNGRWQAKVWQRFHYESLAALQLQSARYIAAYRSHASRRIEQAPERRCFPSVWQLDLQAHPRGRIVYLRRTSEHGKVNLFGHSFFVDQNWPHRLVRAEVNLNSGLISFYALRRREPAQQPLLRTVEYRFPNRRFSDRSTNQRDRQSP
;
A
#
# COMPACT_ATOMS: atom_id res chain seq x y z
N MET A 1 -23.67 -28.15 -43.24
CA MET A 1 -22.26 -28.55 -43.26
C MET A 1 -22.07 -30.06 -43.33
N VAL A 2 -22.45 -30.84 -42.32
CA VAL A 2 -22.22 -32.29 -42.27
C VAL A 2 -22.89 -33.03 -43.44
N LEU A 3 -24.13 -32.66 -43.80
CA LEU A 3 -24.85 -33.25 -44.95
C LEU A 3 -24.09 -33.06 -46.27
N ALA A 4 -23.55 -31.82 -46.49
CA ALA A 4 -22.79 -31.55 -47.73
C ALA A 4 -21.50 -32.40 -47.82
N VAL A 5 -20.80 -32.63 -46.68
CA VAL A 5 -19.65 -33.54 -46.65
C VAL A 5 -20.05 -35.00 -46.95
N ARG A 6 -21.16 -35.46 -46.40
CA ARG A 6 -21.72 -36.82 -46.70
C ARG A 6 -22.12 -36.99 -48.15
N GLN A 7 -22.50 -35.89 -48.82
CA GLN A 7 -22.82 -35.85 -50.25
C GLN A 7 -21.59 -35.76 -51.16
N GLY A 8 -20.38 -35.81 -50.59
CA GLY A 8 -19.12 -35.85 -51.35
C GLY A 8 -18.39 -34.50 -51.46
N ALA A 9 -18.92 -33.42 -50.86
CA ALA A 9 -18.20 -32.14 -50.86
C ALA A 9 -16.96 -32.20 -49.93
N SER A 10 -15.86 -31.61 -50.36
CA SER A 10 -14.65 -31.54 -49.54
C SER A 10 -14.83 -30.63 -48.30
N ILE A 11 -14.17 -30.98 -47.21
CA ILE A 11 -14.24 -30.21 -45.96
C ILE A 11 -13.83 -28.72 -46.18
N ARG A 12 -12.83 -28.48 -47.06
CA ARG A 12 -12.36 -27.12 -47.39
C ARG A 12 -13.42 -26.33 -48.20
N GLU A 13 -14.11 -26.99 -49.10
CA GLU A 13 -15.20 -26.39 -49.88
C GLU A 13 -16.39 -26.02 -48.99
N VAL A 14 -16.78 -26.96 -48.10
CA VAL A 14 -17.85 -26.72 -47.12
C VAL A 14 -17.49 -25.59 -46.17
N ALA A 15 -16.24 -25.51 -45.69
CA ALA A 15 -15.78 -24.44 -44.84
C ALA A 15 -15.88 -23.05 -45.52
N ARG A 16 -15.50 -22.97 -46.82
CA ARG A 16 -15.66 -21.76 -47.63
C ARG A 16 -17.12 -21.39 -47.84
N ARG A 17 -17.96 -22.37 -48.22
CA ARG A 17 -19.39 -22.19 -48.49
C ARG A 17 -20.17 -21.67 -47.27
N TYR A 18 -19.81 -22.14 -46.07
CA TYR A 18 -20.48 -21.75 -44.81
C TYR A 18 -19.72 -20.70 -44.01
N CYS A 19 -18.70 -20.06 -44.59
CA CYS A 19 -17.88 -19.01 -43.96
C CYS A 19 -17.38 -19.37 -42.56
N CYS A 20 -16.89 -20.59 -42.36
CA CYS A 20 -16.41 -21.10 -41.09
C CYS A 20 -15.02 -21.74 -41.21
N GLY A 21 -14.34 -21.94 -40.08
CA GLY A 21 -13.02 -22.59 -40.06
C GLY A 21 -13.08 -24.06 -40.49
N VAL A 22 -12.06 -24.55 -41.25
CA VAL A 22 -11.90 -25.95 -41.63
C VAL A 22 -11.99 -26.88 -40.42
N ALA A 23 -11.37 -26.46 -39.30
CA ALA A 23 -11.42 -27.19 -38.03
C ALA A 23 -12.84 -27.36 -37.48
N THR A 24 -13.70 -26.35 -37.67
CA THR A 24 -15.13 -26.43 -37.26
C THR A 24 -15.89 -27.49 -38.04
N VAL A 25 -15.72 -27.52 -39.37
CA VAL A 25 -16.36 -28.55 -40.21
C VAL A 25 -15.86 -29.93 -39.82
N HIS A 26 -14.54 -30.09 -39.63
CA HIS A 26 -13.92 -31.36 -39.23
C HIS A 26 -14.45 -31.85 -37.87
N LEU A 27 -14.58 -30.95 -36.90
CA LEU A 27 -15.11 -31.23 -35.57
C LEU A 27 -16.56 -31.76 -35.65
N TRP A 28 -17.42 -31.12 -36.45
CA TRP A 28 -18.81 -31.52 -36.58
C TRP A 28 -18.97 -32.82 -37.36
N VAL A 29 -18.20 -33.02 -38.43
CA VAL A 29 -18.21 -34.31 -39.20
C VAL A 29 -17.79 -35.45 -38.27
N ARG A 30 -16.70 -35.27 -37.51
CA ARG A 30 -16.23 -36.28 -36.55
C ARG A 30 -17.22 -36.51 -35.41
N ARG A 31 -17.90 -35.46 -34.95
CA ARG A 31 -18.89 -35.54 -33.85
C ARG A 31 -20.14 -36.33 -34.27
N VAL A 32 -20.56 -36.14 -35.49
CA VAL A 32 -21.76 -36.79 -36.04
C VAL A 32 -21.46 -38.23 -36.44
N GLY A 33 -20.29 -38.52 -37.04
CA GLY A 33 -19.94 -39.83 -37.55
C GLY A 33 -21.02 -40.32 -38.55
N ASP A 34 -21.45 -41.57 -38.46
CA ASP A 34 -22.46 -42.18 -39.34
C ASP A 34 -23.88 -42.10 -38.79
N ARG A 35 -24.10 -41.45 -37.67
CA ARG A 35 -25.42 -41.37 -37.01
C ARG A 35 -26.42 -40.57 -37.84
N PRO A 36 -27.74 -40.92 -37.79
CA PRO A 36 -28.79 -40.11 -38.42
C PRO A 36 -28.75 -38.65 -37.92
N LEU A 37 -28.92 -37.69 -38.85
CA LEU A 37 -28.86 -36.26 -38.49
C LEU A 37 -30.02 -35.83 -37.57
N SER A 38 -31.13 -36.54 -37.59
CA SER A 38 -32.29 -36.33 -36.70
C SER A 38 -32.01 -36.66 -35.23
N GLU A 39 -31.02 -37.50 -34.95
CA GLU A 39 -30.67 -37.94 -33.62
C GLU A 39 -29.49 -37.11 -33.00
N ILE A 40 -29.00 -36.14 -33.73
CA ILE A 40 -27.84 -35.36 -33.28
C ILE A 40 -28.24 -34.19 -32.40
N ASN A 41 -27.67 -34.15 -31.23
CA ASN A 41 -27.73 -32.94 -30.41
C ASN A 41 -26.75 -31.90 -30.97
N TRP A 42 -27.29 -30.85 -31.58
CA TRP A 42 -26.54 -29.74 -32.20
C TRP A 42 -26.07 -28.68 -31.22
N ASN A 43 -26.40 -28.78 -29.93
CA ASN A 43 -25.93 -27.85 -28.93
C ASN A 43 -24.42 -28.03 -28.66
N ASP A 44 -23.75 -26.96 -28.32
CA ASP A 44 -22.34 -27.03 -27.90
C ASP A 44 -22.18 -27.95 -26.69
N ARG A 45 -21.14 -28.77 -26.72
CA ARG A 45 -20.78 -29.56 -25.53
C ARG A 45 -20.23 -28.62 -24.47
N PRO A 46 -20.69 -28.77 -23.22
CA PRO A 46 -20.09 -27.99 -22.12
C PRO A 46 -18.58 -28.25 -22.05
N SER A 47 -17.78 -27.21 -21.93
CA SER A 47 -16.31 -27.29 -21.79
C SER A 47 -15.83 -27.84 -20.44
N LEU A 48 -16.75 -28.48 -19.70
CA LEU A 48 -16.45 -29.07 -18.41
C LEU A 48 -15.67 -30.39 -18.58
N PRO A 49 -14.63 -30.66 -17.80
CA PRO A 49 -13.92 -31.93 -17.82
C PRO A 49 -14.86 -33.07 -17.44
N HIS A 50 -14.74 -34.22 -18.15
CA HIS A 50 -15.57 -35.40 -17.92
C HIS A 50 -15.45 -35.99 -16.50
N LYS A 51 -14.30 -35.78 -15.84
CA LYS A 51 -14.07 -36.14 -14.44
C LYS A 51 -13.65 -34.90 -13.69
N ILE A 52 -14.51 -34.41 -12.81
CA ILE A 52 -14.16 -33.33 -11.89
C ILE A 52 -13.52 -34.00 -10.66
N GLN A 53 -12.22 -33.88 -10.53
CA GLN A 53 -11.52 -34.25 -9.29
C GLN A 53 -11.90 -33.24 -8.19
N ARG A 54 -12.74 -33.67 -7.28
CA ARG A 54 -13.10 -32.89 -6.08
C ARG A 54 -12.19 -33.27 -4.91
N THR A 55 -11.84 -32.30 -4.10
CA THR A 55 -11.22 -32.54 -2.79
C THR A 55 -12.14 -33.43 -1.96
N GLY A 56 -11.58 -34.43 -1.27
CA GLY A 56 -12.35 -35.34 -0.41
C GLY A 56 -13.08 -34.59 0.71
N ARG A 57 -14.24 -35.09 1.12
CA ARG A 57 -15.12 -34.44 2.11
C ARG A 57 -14.39 -34.17 3.45
N ILE A 58 -13.55 -35.08 3.87
CA ILE A 58 -12.75 -34.95 5.12
C ILE A 58 -11.90 -33.68 5.08
N ILE A 59 -11.20 -33.45 3.94
CA ILE A 59 -10.36 -32.25 3.76
C ILE A 59 -11.24 -30.99 3.64
N GLU A 60 -12.42 -31.07 3.02
CA GLU A 60 -13.34 -29.92 2.99
C GLU A 60 -13.82 -29.53 4.39
N ASP A 61 -14.16 -30.52 5.21
CA ASP A 61 -14.61 -30.28 6.59
C ASP A 61 -13.48 -29.72 7.45
N LEU A 62 -12.24 -30.25 7.26
CA LEU A 62 -11.05 -29.71 7.92
C LEU A 62 -10.78 -28.24 7.52
N VAL A 63 -10.93 -27.88 6.25
CA VAL A 63 -10.82 -26.49 5.76
C VAL A 63 -11.80 -25.57 6.49
N LEU A 64 -13.04 -26.01 6.72
CA LEU A 64 -14.05 -25.21 7.44
C LEU A 64 -13.75 -25.11 8.92
N THR A 65 -13.22 -26.18 9.53
CA THR A 65 -12.80 -26.17 10.94
C THR A 65 -11.62 -25.21 11.14
N LEU A 66 -10.58 -25.31 10.32
CA LEU A 66 -9.44 -24.39 10.34
C LEU A 66 -9.84 -22.94 10.11
N ARG A 67 -10.83 -22.69 9.23
CA ARG A 67 -11.34 -21.33 9.05
C ARG A 67 -11.93 -20.75 10.34
N ARG A 68 -12.66 -21.56 11.13
CA ARG A 68 -13.24 -21.15 12.41
C ARG A 68 -12.14 -20.93 13.47
N GLU A 69 -11.23 -21.89 13.61
CA GLU A 69 -10.08 -21.78 14.52
C GLU A 69 -9.25 -20.53 14.24
N LEU A 70 -8.86 -20.30 12.99
CA LEU A 70 -8.07 -19.13 12.59
C LEU A 70 -8.81 -17.82 12.78
N ARG A 71 -10.14 -17.80 12.67
CA ARG A 71 -10.94 -16.61 12.97
C ARG A 71 -10.77 -16.15 14.41
N GLU A 72 -10.63 -17.08 15.33
CA GLU A 72 -10.51 -16.84 16.76
C GLU A 72 -9.04 -16.69 17.19
N SER A 73 -8.15 -17.56 16.73
CA SER A 73 -6.78 -17.69 17.22
C SER A 73 -5.72 -16.96 16.40
N SER A 74 -5.99 -16.62 15.11
CA SER A 74 -4.96 -16.00 14.25
C SER A 74 -4.52 -14.64 14.78
N VAL A 75 -3.23 -14.45 15.01
CA VAL A 75 -2.63 -13.18 15.46
C VAL A 75 -2.86 -12.07 14.43
N LEU A 76 -2.77 -12.40 13.13
CA LEU A 76 -3.05 -11.47 12.03
C LEU A 76 -4.56 -11.32 11.77
N GLY A 77 -5.42 -12.11 12.44
CA GLY A 77 -6.85 -12.17 12.17
C GLY A 77 -7.17 -12.63 10.75
N GLU A 78 -6.26 -13.32 10.09
CA GLU A 78 -6.43 -13.87 8.75
C GLU A 78 -6.98 -15.30 8.83
N TYR A 79 -8.11 -15.55 8.18
CA TYR A 79 -8.79 -16.84 8.10
C TYR A 79 -9.27 -17.14 6.66
N GLY A 80 -8.62 -16.51 5.68
CA GLY A 80 -8.86 -16.73 4.25
C GLY A 80 -8.17 -17.96 3.70
N ALA A 81 -8.36 -18.24 2.41
CA ALA A 81 -7.83 -19.44 1.76
C ALA A 81 -6.30 -19.57 1.86
N ALA A 82 -5.54 -18.46 1.85
CA ALA A 82 -4.10 -18.48 1.99
C ALA A 82 -3.66 -18.87 3.40
N ALA A 83 -4.30 -18.30 4.44
CA ALA A 83 -4.01 -18.65 5.83
C ALA A 83 -4.36 -20.12 6.13
N ILE A 84 -5.51 -20.60 5.65
CA ILE A 84 -5.90 -22.02 5.77
C ILE A 84 -4.89 -22.93 5.07
N HIS A 85 -4.41 -22.55 3.89
CA HIS A 85 -3.39 -23.32 3.17
C HIS A 85 -2.07 -23.42 3.97
N GLY A 86 -1.61 -22.28 4.51
CA GLY A 86 -0.42 -22.24 5.37
C GLY A 86 -0.58 -23.13 6.61
N GLU A 87 -1.76 -23.10 7.25
CA GLU A 87 -2.05 -23.92 8.42
C GLU A 87 -2.11 -25.43 8.10
N LEU A 88 -2.69 -25.81 6.94
CA LEU A 88 -2.67 -27.19 6.48
C LEU A 88 -1.24 -27.70 6.26
N LEU A 89 -0.37 -26.87 5.69
CA LEU A 89 1.05 -27.19 5.52
C LEU A 89 1.76 -27.36 6.86
N SER A 90 1.55 -26.43 7.79
CA SER A 90 2.19 -26.47 9.12
C SER A 90 1.78 -27.72 9.93
N ARG A 91 0.55 -28.21 9.72
CA ARG A 91 0.05 -29.46 10.34
C ARG A 91 0.44 -30.74 9.60
N GLY A 92 1.25 -30.64 8.54
CA GLY A 92 1.73 -31.81 7.79
C GLY A 92 0.65 -32.56 7.02
N ILE A 93 -0.48 -31.94 6.72
CA ILE A 93 -1.57 -32.56 5.96
C ILE A 93 -1.13 -32.80 4.51
N SER A 94 -1.39 -33.98 3.99
CA SER A 94 -1.09 -34.34 2.58
C SER A 94 -2.22 -35.18 1.98
N PRO A 95 -2.67 -34.90 0.74
CA PRO A 95 -2.29 -33.76 -0.11
C PRO A 95 -2.98 -32.45 0.31
N VAL A 96 -2.24 -31.33 0.27
CA VAL A 96 -2.78 -30.00 0.56
C VAL A 96 -3.49 -29.44 -0.68
N PRO A 97 -4.78 -29.04 -0.59
CA PRO A 97 -5.47 -28.38 -1.70
C PRO A 97 -4.86 -27.01 -1.98
N SER A 98 -4.76 -26.60 -3.25
CA SER A 98 -4.27 -25.27 -3.61
C SER A 98 -5.14 -24.16 -2.98
N VAL A 99 -4.58 -22.98 -2.77
CA VAL A 99 -5.30 -21.78 -2.27
C VAL A 99 -6.59 -21.51 -3.06
N ARG A 100 -6.55 -21.70 -4.39
CA ARG A 100 -7.73 -21.55 -5.25
C ARG A 100 -8.79 -22.62 -4.95
N SER A 101 -8.38 -23.86 -4.71
CA SER A 101 -9.29 -24.96 -4.36
C SER A 101 -9.93 -24.73 -3.00
N ILE A 102 -9.15 -24.28 -2.01
CA ILE A 102 -9.66 -23.90 -0.69
C ILE A 102 -10.67 -22.76 -0.80
N GLY A 103 -10.39 -21.72 -1.60
CA GLY A 103 -11.35 -20.64 -1.86
C GLY A 103 -12.66 -21.12 -2.45
N ARG A 104 -12.62 -22.08 -3.39
CA ARG A 104 -13.81 -22.70 -3.96
C ARG A 104 -14.57 -23.58 -2.97
N ILE A 105 -13.87 -24.27 -2.07
CA ILE A 105 -14.50 -25.05 -0.98
C ILE A 105 -15.27 -24.10 -0.06
N VAL A 106 -14.61 -23.04 0.43
CA VAL A 106 -15.23 -22.04 1.31
C VAL A 106 -16.46 -21.41 0.66
N GLN A 107 -16.38 -21.07 -0.64
CA GLN A 107 -17.49 -20.51 -1.40
C GLN A 107 -18.64 -21.53 -1.54
N ARG A 108 -18.35 -22.75 -1.99
CA ARG A 108 -19.35 -23.81 -2.21
C ARG A 108 -20.07 -24.23 -0.93
N ARG A 109 -19.35 -24.21 0.19
CA ARG A 109 -19.89 -24.57 1.50
C ARG A 109 -20.56 -23.38 2.22
N GLY A 110 -20.75 -22.24 1.51
CA GLY A 110 -21.46 -21.07 2.04
C GLY A 110 -20.74 -20.35 3.18
N ALA A 111 -19.43 -20.58 3.36
CA ALA A 111 -18.65 -20.03 4.45
C ALA A 111 -17.94 -18.72 4.09
N LEU A 112 -18.36 -18.03 3.01
CA LEU A 112 -17.87 -16.69 2.69
C LEU A 112 -18.55 -15.64 3.56
N ASP A 113 -17.76 -14.69 4.03
CA ASP A 113 -18.32 -13.48 4.60
C ASP A 113 -19.01 -12.69 3.46
N ASN A 114 -20.22 -12.19 3.68
CA ASN A 114 -21.02 -11.48 2.66
C ASN A 114 -20.42 -10.12 2.21
N ARG A 115 -19.14 -9.87 2.46
CA ARG A 115 -18.43 -8.66 2.04
C ARG A 115 -17.98 -8.77 0.58
N ARG A 116 -18.65 -8.05 -0.31
CA ARG A 116 -18.20 -7.86 -1.70
C ARG A 116 -16.89 -7.05 -1.70
N ARG A 117 -15.76 -7.66 -1.99
CA ARG A 117 -14.50 -6.94 -2.24
C ARG A 117 -14.50 -6.45 -3.68
N ILE A 118 -14.71 -5.17 -3.89
CA ILE A 118 -14.41 -4.51 -5.17
C ILE A 118 -12.89 -4.39 -5.24
N ARG A 119 -12.24 -5.22 -6.05
CA ARG A 119 -10.81 -5.09 -6.34
C ARG A 119 -10.63 -4.02 -7.41
N GLN A 120 -10.39 -2.79 -7.00
CA GLN A 120 -9.78 -1.80 -7.89
C GLN A 120 -8.33 -2.22 -8.15
N ARG A 121 -7.82 -1.96 -9.37
CA ARG A 121 -6.38 -2.12 -9.64
C ARG A 121 -5.63 -1.17 -8.70
N PRO A 122 -4.67 -1.68 -7.90
CA PRO A 122 -3.88 -0.80 -7.06
C PRO A 122 -3.14 0.21 -7.96
N PRO A 123 -3.05 1.48 -7.57
CA PRO A 123 -2.20 2.44 -8.26
C PRO A 123 -0.75 1.94 -8.25
N VAL A 124 0.03 2.35 -9.25
CA VAL A 124 1.48 2.09 -9.24
C VAL A 124 2.07 2.69 -7.98
N ALA A 125 2.68 1.86 -7.14
CA ALA A 125 3.21 2.30 -5.86
C ALA A 125 4.31 3.34 -6.07
N GLY A 126 4.21 4.51 -5.41
CA GLY A 126 5.22 5.56 -5.48
C GLY A 126 5.36 6.24 -6.85
N TRP A 127 4.36 6.18 -7.73
CA TRP A 127 4.40 6.68 -9.11
C TRP A 127 4.88 8.14 -9.27
N TYR A 128 4.79 8.92 -8.22
CA TYR A 128 5.23 10.33 -8.17
C TYR A 128 6.73 10.51 -7.90
N LEU A 129 7.45 9.43 -7.60
CA LEU A 129 8.91 9.37 -7.45
C LEU A 129 9.42 8.29 -8.40
N PRO A 130 10.16 8.64 -9.46
CA PRO A 130 10.55 7.70 -10.51
C PRO A 130 11.30 6.48 -9.98
N ASP A 131 12.32 6.68 -9.17
CA ASP A 131 13.15 5.63 -8.58
C ASP A 131 12.39 4.72 -7.59
N VAL A 132 11.38 5.25 -6.90
CA VAL A 132 10.47 4.44 -6.08
C VAL A 132 9.52 3.62 -6.98
N ALA A 133 8.98 4.23 -8.05
CA ALA A 133 8.13 3.52 -9.00
C ALA A 133 8.88 2.37 -9.72
N GLU A 134 10.15 2.55 -10.00
CA GLU A 134 11.07 1.56 -10.58
C GLU A 134 11.59 0.54 -9.57
N ARG A 135 11.24 0.67 -8.28
CA ARG A 135 11.67 -0.19 -7.17
C ARG A 135 13.19 -0.19 -6.93
N THR A 136 13.89 0.88 -7.29
CA THR A 136 15.32 1.07 -6.99
C THR A 136 15.54 1.76 -5.64
N SER A 137 14.51 2.40 -5.11
CA SER A 137 14.53 3.11 -3.81
C SER A 137 13.36 2.72 -2.94
N GLU A 138 13.58 2.63 -1.62
CA GLU A 138 12.52 2.37 -0.64
C GLU A 138 11.97 3.67 -0.06
N LEU A 139 10.67 3.67 0.21
CA LEU A 139 9.94 4.77 0.84
C LEU A 139 9.22 4.25 2.08
N ASP A 140 9.49 4.84 3.22
CA ASP A 140 8.73 4.61 4.45
C ASP A 140 7.62 5.68 4.57
N SER A 141 6.37 5.24 4.70
CA SER A 141 5.23 6.12 4.99
C SER A 141 4.93 6.10 6.47
N PHE A 142 4.65 7.27 7.02
CA PHE A 142 4.32 7.48 8.43
C PHE A 142 2.99 8.20 8.57
N ASP A 143 2.25 7.85 9.64
CA ASP A 143 0.94 8.44 9.92
C ASP A 143 0.61 8.30 11.41
N VAL A 144 -0.39 9.04 11.91
CA VAL A 144 -0.89 8.94 13.28
C VAL A 144 -2.36 8.63 13.27
N ILE A 145 -2.74 7.55 13.96
CA ILE A 145 -4.14 7.24 14.28
C ILE A 145 -4.44 7.97 15.59
N GLU A 146 -5.39 8.88 15.56
CA GLU A 146 -5.78 9.71 16.70
C GLU A 146 -7.12 9.27 17.30
N ASP A 147 -7.44 9.85 18.44
CA ASP A 147 -8.74 9.78 19.11
C ASP A 147 -9.20 8.34 19.48
N LEU A 148 -8.27 7.45 19.77
CA LEU A 148 -8.60 6.16 20.35
C LEU A 148 -8.78 6.30 21.87
N MET A 149 -9.69 5.50 22.46
CA MET A 149 -9.95 5.54 23.89
C MET A 149 -9.96 4.12 24.46
N ILE A 150 -9.06 3.84 25.41
CA ILE A 150 -9.03 2.59 26.16
C ILE A 150 -9.86 2.71 27.45
N GLU A 151 -10.00 1.61 28.20
CA GLU A 151 -10.75 1.57 29.45
C GLU A 151 -10.31 2.68 30.41
N GLY A 152 -11.25 3.23 31.19
CA GLY A 152 -11.00 4.37 32.06
C GLY A 152 -10.97 5.73 31.36
N GLY A 153 -11.38 5.81 30.08
CA GLY A 153 -11.45 7.09 29.36
C GLY A 153 -10.08 7.65 28.94
N ILE A 154 -9.05 6.82 28.90
CA ILE A 154 -7.70 7.22 28.58
C ILE A 154 -7.55 7.36 27.05
N HIS A 155 -7.27 8.58 26.57
CA HIS A 155 -6.97 8.82 25.17
C HIS A 155 -5.60 8.25 24.77
N VAL A 156 -5.54 7.65 23.58
CA VAL A 156 -4.33 7.05 23.02
C VAL A 156 -4.25 7.39 21.55
N ASP A 157 -3.09 7.84 21.12
CA ASP A 157 -2.72 7.99 19.72
C ASP A 157 -1.76 6.87 19.32
N VAL A 158 -1.71 6.53 18.04
CA VAL A 158 -0.81 5.48 17.55
C VAL A 158 -0.02 5.99 16.36
N PHE A 159 1.27 6.22 16.56
CA PHE A 159 2.18 6.49 15.46
C PHE A 159 2.46 5.21 14.71
N THR A 160 2.38 5.23 13.39
CA THR A 160 2.49 4.06 12.53
C THR A 160 3.47 4.28 11.39
N ALA A 161 4.06 3.19 10.92
CA ALA A 161 4.97 3.18 9.78
C ALA A 161 4.77 1.95 8.90
N ILE A 162 4.99 2.11 7.60
CA ILE A 162 5.09 1.03 6.64
C ILE A 162 6.07 1.36 5.52
N SER A 163 6.95 0.43 5.15
CA SER A 163 7.72 0.55 3.92
C SER A 163 6.89 0.13 2.71
N LEU A 164 6.99 0.90 1.62
CA LEU A 164 6.13 0.75 0.46
C LEU A 164 6.36 -0.57 -0.28
N HIS A 165 7.61 -0.92 -0.53
CA HIS A 165 7.96 -2.14 -1.26
C HIS A 165 8.11 -3.34 -0.34
N GLY A 166 8.82 -3.21 0.78
CA GLY A 166 9.02 -4.29 1.74
C GLY A 166 7.78 -4.64 2.54
N GLY A 167 6.90 -3.67 2.81
CA GLY A 167 5.80 -3.86 3.75
C GLY A 167 6.30 -4.03 5.19
N LEU A 168 7.47 -3.49 5.49
CA LEU A 168 8.02 -3.45 6.83
C LEU A 168 7.20 -2.48 7.67
N VAL A 169 6.50 -2.99 8.67
CA VAL A 169 5.57 -2.20 9.50
C VAL A 169 6.12 -1.94 10.89
N ALA A 170 5.68 -0.83 11.50
CA ALA A 170 5.88 -0.54 12.91
C ALA A 170 4.70 0.24 13.47
N CYS A 171 4.48 0.21 14.79
CA CYS A 171 3.52 1.06 15.46
C CYS A 171 3.94 1.32 16.91
N TRP A 172 3.57 2.50 17.40
CA TRP A 172 3.90 3.00 18.74
C TRP A 172 2.66 3.66 19.36
N PRO A 173 1.81 2.87 20.05
CA PRO A 173 0.70 3.42 20.84
C PRO A 173 1.23 4.20 22.04
N ASP A 174 0.72 5.43 22.24
CA ASP A 174 1.06 6.28 23.39
C ASP A 174 -0.10 7.24 23.70
N ARG A 175 -0.10 7.88 24.89
CA ARG A 175 -1.11 8.86 25.28
C ARG A 175 -1.05 10.15 24.49
N ASN A 176 0.11 10.50 23.95
CA ASN A 176 0.36 11.69 23.14
C ASN A 176 1.58 11.48 22.26
N ILE A 177 1.51 11.88 21.01
CA ILE A 177 2.57 11.73 20.01
C ILE A 177 3.09 13.12 19.55
N PRO A 178 3.85 13.83 20.38
CA PRO A 178 4.51 15.07 19.95
C PRO A 178 5.65 14.77 18.97
N SER A 179 6.12 15.81 18.25
CA SER A 179 7.23 15.68 17.29
C SER A 179 8.51 15.08 17.87
N THR A 180 8.76 15.25 19.17
CA THR A 180 9.90 14.65 19.88
C THR A 180 9.78 13.13 19.96
N LYS A 181 8.60 12.59 20.28
CA LYS A 181 8.35 11.14 20.26
C LYS A 181 8.40 10.57 18.85
N VAL A 182 7.89 11.29 17.85
CA VAL A 182 8.03 10.90 16.44
C VAL A 182 9.51 10.76 16.07
N VAL A 183 10.35 11.74 16.39
CA VAL A 183 11.80 11.69 16.15
C VAL A 183 12.46 10.49 16.83
N SER A 184 12.13 10.22 18.10
CA SER A 184 12.66 9.09 18.85
C SER A 184 12.26 7.75 18.20
N ALA A 185 10.97 7.57 17.94
CA ALA A 185 10.42 6.34 17.33
C ALA A 185 11.00 6.07 15.93
N MET A 186 11.09 7.10 15.09
CA MET A 186 11.70 6.98 13.76
C MET A 186 13.18 6.63 13.84
N SER A 187 13.94 7.27 14.75
CA SER A 187 15.37 7.02 14.93
C SER A 187 15.63 5.58 15.41
N GLU A 188 14.86 5.11 16.38
CA GLU A 188 14.93 3.74 16.88
C GLU A 188 14.59 2.70 15.78
N HIS A 189 13.50 2.96 15.07
CA HIS A 189 13.09 2.12 13.95
C HIS A 189 14.20 2.01 12.91
N TRP A 190 14.72 3.14 12.43
CA TRP A 190 15.75 3.17 11.41
C TRP A 190 17.11 2.60 11.87
N ARG A 191 17.43 2.68 13.17
CA ARG A 191 18.58 1.93 13.72
C ARG A 191 18.42 0.42 13.59
N SER A 192 17.20 -0.08 13.78
CA SER A 192 16.94 -1.52 13.73
C SER A 192 16.81 -2.08 12.32
N VAL A 193 16.34 -1.28 11.34
CA VAL A 193 15.97 -1.77 10.00
C VAL A 193 16.70 -1.08 8.85
N GLY A 194 17.56 -0.10 9.12
CA GLY A 194 18.25 0.73 8.13
C GLY A 194 17.42 1.91 7.62
N LEU A 195 18.06 2.80 6.89
CA LEU A 195 17.50 4.04 6.37
C LEU A 195 16.89 3.84 4.98
N PRO A 196 15.65 4.29 4.74
CA PRO A 196 15.07 4.36 3.39
C PRO A 196 15.68 5.53 2.61
N SER A 197 15.39 5.60 1.31
CA SER A 197 15.71 6.80 0.50
C SER A 197 14.75 7.94 0.78
N TYR A 198 13.48 7.61 1.06
CA TYR A 198 12.40 8.57 1.27
C TYR A 198 11.59 8.26 2.53
N ALA A 199 11.11 9.32 3.18
CA ALA A 199 10.14 9.24 4.27
C ALA A 199 8.93 10.10 3.94
N GLN A 200 7.75 9.49 3.84
CA GLN A 200 6.51 10.17 3.45
C GLN A 200 5.62 10.45 4.63
N PHE A 201 5.06 11.64 4.63
CA PHE A 201 4.17 12.17 5.66
C PHE A 201 2.94 12.85 5.02
N ASP A 202 1.91 13.02 5.82
CA ASP A 202 0.88 14.01 5.56
C ASP A 202 1.40 15.43 5.89
N ASN A 203 0.46 16.41 5.93
CA ASN A 203 0.83 17.80 6.22
C ASN A 203 0.62 18.18 7.69
N ASP A 204 0.58 17.22 8.62
CA ASP A 204 0.45 17.51 10.04
C ASP A 204 1.64 18.32 10.56
N ALA A 205 1.35 19.24 11.51
CA ALA A 205 2.35 20.11 12.10
C ALA A 205 3.45 19.34 12.86
N ARG A 206 3.16 18.15 13.36
CA ARG A 206 4.15 17.25 14.00
C ARG A 206 5.27 16.86 13.05
N PHE A 207 4.96 16.72 11.74
CA PHE A 207 5.91 16.32 10.71
C PHE A 207 6.55 17.52 10.02
N GLN A 208 5.75 18.50 9.59
CA GLN A 208 6.27 19.67 8.85
C GLN A 208 6.88 20.76 9.76
N GLY A 209 6.36 20.91 10.98
CA GLY A 209 6.63 22.03 11.84
C GLY A 209 5.55 23.12 11.74
N ASN A 210 5.83 24.31 12.23
CA ASN A 210 4.85 25.39 12.34
C ASN A 210 4.54 26.03 10.98
N HIS A 211 3.35 25.76 10.45
CA HIS A 211 2.86 26.32 9.18
C HIS A 211 2.60 27.84 9.21
N ARG A 212 2.50 28.44 10.39
CA ARG A 212 2.22 29.88 10.53
C ARG A 212 3.47 30.75 10.36
N SER A 213 4.64 30.14 10.37
CA SER A 213 5.92 30.86 10.20
C SER A 213 6.50 30.52 8.85
N ALA A 214 6.76 31.57 8.04
CA ALA A 214 7.50 31.41 6.80
C ALA A 214 8.90 30.83 7.08
N ASP A 215 9.41 30.06 6.13
CA ASP A 215 10.75 29.44 6.20
C ASP A 215 10.94 28.57 7.45
N SER A 216 9.90 27.84 7.85
CA SER A 216 9.96 26.93 8.99
C SER A 216 10.17 25.48 8.55
N ILE A 217 11.14 24.80 9.17
CA ILE A 217 11.42 23.37 9.01
C ILE A 217 11.39 22.71 10.39
N GLY A 218 10.46 21.75 10.55
CA GLY A 218 10.25 21.04 11.81
C GLY A 218 11.34 20.03 12.17
N ARG A 219 11.24 19.46 13.39
CA ARG A 219 12.18 18.46 13.92
C ARG A 219 12.28 17.21 13.03
N VAL A 220 11.15 16.73 12.53
CA VAL A 220 11.08 15.50 11.70
C VAL A 220 11.77 15.71 10.35
N ILE A 221 11.55 16.88 9.71
CA ILE A 221 12.29 17.21 8.48
C ILE A 221 13.79 17.27 8.76
N ARG A 222 14.22 17.92 9.87
CA ARG A 222 15.65 18.00 10.25
C ARG A 222 16.24 16.62 10.53
N LEU A 223 15.49 15.73 11.21
CA LEU A 223 15.87 14.33 11.37
C LEU A 223 16.14 13.66 10.02
N CYS A 224 15.17 13.71 9.11
CA CYS A 224 15.30 13.09 7.79
C CYS A 224 16.54 13.62 7.05
N LEU A 225 16.67 14.94 6.96
CA LEU A 225 17.80 15.59 6.27
C LEU A 225 19.15 15.25 6.88
N SER A 226 19.27 15.21 8.21
CA SER A 226 20.52 14.88 8.92
C SER A 226 20.98 13.43 8.66
N LEU A 227 20.05 12.54 8.32
CA LEU A 227 20.31 11.14 7.95
C LEU A 227 20.37 10.92 6.43
N GLY A 228 20.26 12.00 5.64
CA GLY A 228 20.23 11.91 4.18
C GLY A 228 19.00 11.18 3.62
N VAL A 229 17.91 11.15 4.38
CA VAL A 229 16.59 10.67 3.96
C VAL A 229 15.81 11.85 3.41
N THR A 230 15.19 11.70 2.23
CA THR A 230 14.40 12.78 1.61
C THR A 230 12.97 12.76 2.16
N PRO A 231 12.52 13.76 2.93
CA PRO A 231 11.12 13.84 3.35
C PRO A 231 10.22 14.19 2.17
N VAL A 232 9.06 13.52 2.09
CA VAL A 232 8.05 13.68 1.04
C VAL A 232 6.71 14.02 1.68
N PHE A 233 6.09 15.11 1.27
CA PHE A 233 4.79 15.53 1.80
C PHE A 233 3.69 15.31 0.78
N ALA A 234 2.70 14.49 1.16
CA ALA A 234 1.53 14.21 0.36
C ALA A 234 0.73 15.50 0.05
N PRO A 235 0.00 15.57 -1.07
CA PRO A 235 -0.80 16.74 -1.37
C PRO A 235 -1.99 16.82 -0.40
N PRO A 236 -2.31 18.02 0.12
CA PRO A 236 -3.43 18.20 1.03
C PRO A 236 -4.76 17.77 0.40
N ARG A 237 -5.59 17.03 1.14
CA ARG A 237 -6.94 16.58 0.74
C ARG A 237 -6.99 15.70 -0.51
N GLU A 238 -5.87 15.09 -0.92
CA GLU A 238 -5.80 14.18 -2.06
C GLU A 238 -5.65 12.74 -1.59
N THR A 239 -6.56 11.87 -2.00
CA THR A 239 -6.52 10.44 -1.67
C THR A 239 -5.55 9.66 -2.57
N GLY A 240 -5.05 8.53 -2.05
CA GLY A 240 -4.28 7.55 -2.83
C GLY A 240 -2.77 7.85 -2.93
N PHE A 241 -2.25 8.87 -2.27
CA PHE A 241 -0.82 9.10 -2.14
C PHE A 241 -0.21 8.35 -0.96
N GLN A 242 -1.02 8.08 0.08
CA GLN A 242 -0.65 7.36 1.28
C GLN A 242 -1.39 6.02 1.42
N ALA A 243 -1.84 5.43 0.31
CA ALA A 243 -2.67 4.21 0.30
C ALA A 243 -2.05 3.02 1.05
N ALA A 244 -0.72 2.91 1.10
CA ALA A 244 -0.04 1.84 1.82
C ALA A 244 -0.25 1.97 3.34
N ILE A 245 0.00 3.17 3.90
CA ILE A 245 -0.17 3.42 5.33
C ILE A 245 -1.64 3.44 5.73
N GLU A 246 -2.53 4.04 4.92
CA GLU A 246 -3.98 4.01 5.13
C GLU A 246 -4.51 2.57 5.19
N SER A 247 -4.06 1.71 4.26
CA SER A 247 -4.41 0.29 4.25
C SER A 247 -3.86 -0.47 5.46
N PHE A 248 -2.66 -0.13 5.93
CA PHE A 248 -2.08 -0.71 7.14
C PHE A 248 -2.86 -0.25 8.38
N ASN A 249 -3.13 1.04 8.52
CA ASN A 249 -3.90 1.61 9.64
C ASN A 249 -5.29 0.97 9.74
N GLY A 250 -6.00 0.83 8.62
CA GLY A 250 -7.29 0.14 8.61
C GLY A 250 -7.21 -1.33 9.02
N ARG A 251 -6.13 -2.04 8.66
CA ARG A 251 -5.90 -3.43 9.11
C ARG A 251 -5.55 -3.50 10.60
N TRP A 252 -4.68 -2.63 11.07
CA TRP A 252 -4.33 -2.56 12.50
C TRP A 252 -5.56 -2.23 13.34
N GLN A 253 -6.36 -1.24 12.95
CA GLN A 253 -7.62 -0.92 13.62
C GLN A 253 -8.57 -2.13 13.67
N ALA A 254 -8.78 -2.82 12.54
CA ALA A 254 -9.70 -3.95 12.49
C ALA A 254 -9.19 -5.21 13.22
N LYS A 255 -7.87 -5.41 13.33
CA LYS A 255 -7.27 -6.66 13.80
C LYS A 255 -6.65 -6.57 15.19
N VAL A 256 -6.29 -5.37 15.61
CA VAL A 256 -5.78 -5.07 16.95
C VAL A 256 -6.83 -4.29 17.73
N TRP A 257 -7.12 -3.05 17.32
CA TRP A 257 -7.97 -2.15 18.09
C TRP A 257 -9.41 -2.66 18.30
N GLN A 258 -10.11 -2.98 17.24
CA GLN A 258 -11.54 -3.39 17.30
C GLN A 258 -11.77 -4.83 17.75
N ARG A 259 -10.70 -5.63 17.83
CA ARG A 259 -10.81 -7.06 18.14
C ARG A 259 -10.69 -7.34 19.63
N PHE A 260 -10.00 -6.50 20.38
CA PHE A 260 -9.71 -6.71 21.79
C PHE A 260 -10.16 -5.51 22.62
N HIS A 261 -10.40 -5.75 23.87
CA HIS A 261 -10.63 -4.72 24.89
C HIS A 261 -9.31 -4.46 25.61
N TYR A 262 -9.01 -3.19 25.93
CA TYR A 262 -7.72 -2.82 26.52
C TYR A 262 -7.92 -2.11 27.86
N GLU A 263 -7.52 -2.76 28.94
CA GLU A 263 -7.54 -2.22 30.30
C GLU A 263 -6.39 -1.22 30.54
N SER A 264 -5.35 -1.25 29.72
CA SER A 264 -4.19 -0.37 29.88
C SER A 264 -3.46 -0.12 28.55
N LEU A 265 -2.70 0.98 28.51
CA LEU A 265 -1.80 1.29 27.39
C LEU A 265 -0.77 0.17 27.19
N ALA A 266 -0.24 -0.42 28.27
CA ALA A 266 0.71 -1.52 28.18
C ALA A 266 0.13 -2.76 27.48
N ALA A 267 -1.14 -3.09 27.74
CA ALA A 267 -1.84 -4.17 27.05
C ALA A 267 -1.99 -3.90 25.56
N LEU A 268 -2.34 -2.67 25.16
CA LEU A 268 -2.39 -2.25 23.75
C LEU A 268 -1.03 -2.30 23.08
N GLN A 269 0.02 -1.83 23.75
CA GLN A 269 1.40 -1.87 23.25
C GLN A 269 1.86 -3.30 23.02
N LEU A 270 1.63 -4.20 23.99
CA LEU A 270 1.99 -5.61 23.87
C LEU A 270 1.28 -6.30 22.70
N GLN A 271 -0.03 -6.09 22.57
CA GLN A 271 -0.82 -6.67 21.47
C GLN A 271 -0.39 -6.09 20.11
N SER A 272 -0.10 -4.80 20.05
CA SER A 272 0.44 -4.17 18.86
C SER A 272 1.79 -4.76 18.47
N ALA A 273 2.70 -4.96 19.42
CA ALA A 273 4.02 -5.56 19.18
C ALA A 273 3.89 -7.01 18.64
N ARG A 274 3.00 -7.83 19.21
CA ARG A 274 2.69 -9.18 18.71
C ARG A 274 2.18 -9.15 17.27
N TYR A 275 1.27 -8.24 16.96
CA TYR A 275 0.73 -8.09 15.61
C TYR A 275 1.82 -7.67 14.62
N ILE A 276 2.68 -6.70 14.98
CA ILE A 276 3.80 -6.25 14.14
C ILE A 276 4.80 -7.39 13.89
N ALA A 277 5.17 -8.16 14.91
CA ALA A 277 6.06 -9.29 14.76
C ALA A 277 5.51 -10.35 13.80
N ALA A 278 4.24 -10.73 13.97
CA ALA A 278 3.56 -11.68 13.09
C ALA A 278 3.42 -11.14 11.66
N TYR A 279 3.13 -9.84 11.49
CA TYR A 279 3.05 -9.21 10.18
C TYR A 279 4.39 -9.22 9.45
N ARG A 280 5.50 -8.87 10.13
CA ARG A 280 6.85 -8.89 9.57
C ARG A 280 7.27 -10.31 9.19
N SER A 281 6.99 -11.30 10.01
CA SER A 281 7.24 -12.71 9.70
C SER A 281 6.49 -13.15 8.44
N HIS A 282 5.20 -12.79 8.34
CA HIS A 282 4.41 -13.08 7.14
C HIS A 282 4.92 -12.35 5.88
N ALA A 283 5.51 -11.17 6.04
CA ALA A 283 6.06 -10.36 4.96
C ALA A 283 7.54 -10.61 4.68
N SER A 284 8.21 -11.57 5.36
CA SER A 284 9.66 -11.77 5.32
C SER A 284 10.25 -11.80 3.92
N ARG A 285 9.69 -12.63 3.04
CA ARG A 285 10.11 -12.71 1.62
C ARG A 285 9.98 -11.38 0.87
N ARG A 286 8.94 -10.59 1.16
CA ARG A 286 8.73 -9.29 0.55
C ARG A 286 9.74 -8.28 1.07
N ILE A 287 10.09 -8.35 2.35
CA ILE A 287 11.12 -7.51 3.00
C ILE A 287 12.48 -7.80 2.38
N GLU A 288 12.84 -9.08 2.21
CA GLU A 288 14.09 -9.51 1.59
C GLU A 288 14.24 -9.07 0.12
N GLN A 289 13.14 -8.95 -0.61
CA GLN A 289 13.10 -8.52 -2.01
C GLN A 289 12.91 -7.01 -2.19
N ALA A 290 12.86 -6.25 -1.09
CA ALA A 290 12.72 -4.81 -1.14
C ALA A 290 14.02 -4.13 -1.56
N PRO A 291 13.97 -2.87 -2.03
CA PRO A 291 15.16 -2.06 -2.26
C PRO A 291 16.05 -2.00 -1.02
N GLU A 292 17.36 -1.99 -1.25
CA GLU A 292 18.36 -1.96 -0.18
C GLU A 292 18.22 -0.70 0.68
N ARG A 293 18.42 -0.88 1.98
CA ARG A 293 18.39 0.19 2.97
C ARG A 293 19.81 0.52 3.43
N ARG A 294 20.12 1.81 3.54
CA ARG A 294 21.43 2.24 4.03
C ARG A 294 21.57 1.96 5.53
N CYS A 295 22.76 1.66 5.98
CA CYS A 295 23.04 1.50 7.40
C CYS A 295 22.80 2.83 8.14
N PHE A 296 22.24 2.74 9.36
CA PHE A 296 22.17 3.89 10.24
C PHE A 296 23.59 4.22 10.76
N PRO A 297 24.02 5.49 10.75
CA PRO A 297 25.35 5.87 11.19
C PRO A 297 25.62 5.45 12.66
N SER A 298 26.76 4.84 12.92
CA SER A 298 27.14 4.39 14.27
C SER A 298 27.32 5.56 15.26
N VAL A 299 27.85 6.68 14.76
CA VAL A 299 28.00 7.93 15.52
C VAL A 299 27.10 8.98 14.88
N TRP A 300 25.98 9.25 15.51
CA TRP A 300 25.04 10.26 15.03
C TRP A 300 24.22 10.84 16.19
N GLN A 301 24.07 12.14 16.18
CA GLN A 301 23.20 12.90 17.06
C GLN A 301 22.46 13.97 16.25
N LEU A 302 21.18 14.15 16.54
CA LEU A 302 20.38 15.20 15.89
C LEU A 302 20.76 16.58 16.42
N ASP A 303 21.42 17.35 15.58
CA ASP A 303 21.63 18.78 15.83
C ASP A 303 20.52 19.60 15.15
N LEU A 304 19.62 20.13 15.96
CA LEU A 304 18.53 20.98 15.49
C LEU A 304 19.00 22.38 15.07
N GLN A 305 20.19 22.79 15.45
CA GLN A 305 20.73 24.11 15.08
C GLN A 305 21.54 24.08 13.79
N ALA A 306 21.95 22.90 13.34
CA ALA A 306 22.64 22.74 12.08
C ALA A 306 21.79 23.29 10.92
N HIS A 307 22.43 24.02 10.00
CA HIS A 307 21.76 24.48 8.79
C HIS A 307 21.28 23.28 7.96
N PRO A 308 19.98 23.18 7.62
CA PRO A 308 19.44 22.01 6.93
C PRO A 308 20.02 21.90 5.51
N ARG A 309 20.45 20.71 5.12
CA ARG A 309 21.00 20.36 3.81
C ARG A 309 20.25 19.17 3.22
N GLY A 310 20.29 19.00 1.89
CA GLY A 310 19.64 17.91 1.23
C GLY A 310 18.40 18.33 0.43
N ARG A 311 17.48 17.39 0.24
CA ARG A 311 16.27 17.64 -0.56
C ARG A 311 15.00 17.40 0.25
N ILE A 312 13.96 18.19 -0.06
CA ILE A 312 12.59 18.01 0.44
C ILE A 312 11.67 17.92 -0.78
N VAL A 313 10.73 17.01 -0.78
CA VAL A 313 9.74 16.85 -1.85
C VAL A 313 8.36 17.22 -1.34
N TYR A 314 7.70 18.13 -2.02
CA TYR A 314 6.30 18.47 -1.78
C TYR A 314 5.45 18.08 -3.00
N LEU A 315 4.42 17.31 -2.76
CA LEU A 315 3.40 17.04 -3.77
C LEU A 315 2.28 18.06 -3.55
N ARG A 316 2.01 18.88 -4.55
CA ARG A 316 1.06 19.99 -4.42
C ARG A 316 0.16 20.07 -5.64
N ARG A 317 -0.99 20.70 -5.44
CA ARG A 317 -1.86 21.10 -6.54
C ARG A 317 -1.66 22.60 -6.78
N THR A 318 -1.49 22.99 -8.03
CA THR A 318 -1.42 24.40 -8.43
C THR A 318 -2.77 25.10 -8.22
N SER A 319 -2.73 26.39 -7.94
CA SER A 319 -3.90 27.26 -7.93
C SER A 319 -4.46 27.48 -9.34
N GLU A 320 -5.58 28.20 -9.45
CA GLU A 320 -6.13 28.69 -10.72
C GLU A 320 -5.14 29.51 -11.56
N HIS A 321 -4.21 30.20 -10.89
CA HIS A 321 -3.15 30.99 -11.52
C HIS A 321 -1.83 30.21 -11.69
N GLY A 322 -1.83 28.89 -11.61
CA GLY A 322 -0.64 28.06 -11.78
C GLY A 322 0.43 28.25 -10.70
N LYS A 323 0.05 28.64 -9.47
CA LYS A 323 0.97 28.86 -8.33
C LYS A 323 0.89 27.76 -7.31
N VAL A 324 1.98 27.54 -6.55
CA VAL A 324 2.10 26.61 -5.43
C VAL A 324 2.61 27.35 -4.21
N ASN A 325 2.05 27.06 -3.02
CA ASN A 325 2.52 27.61 -1.75
C ASN A 325 3.44 26.62 -1.04
N LEU A 326 4.66 27.05 -0.75
CA LEU A 326 5.68 26.33 0.01
C LEU A 326 6.36 27.30 0.98
N PHE A 327 6.65 26.86 2.21
CA PHE A 327 7.34 27.65 3.23
C PHE A 327 6.73 29.02 3.52
N GLY A 328 5.42 29.19 3.31
CA GLY A 328 4.75 30.48 3.46
C GLY A 328 4.89 31.43 2.26
N HIS A 329 5.54 31.00 1.19
CA HIS A 329 5.73 31.76 -0.05
C HIS A 329 4.92 31.15 -1.19
N SER A 330 4.50 32.00 -2.14
CA SER A 330 3.78 31.60 -3.35
C SER A 330 4.71 31.61 -4.55
N PHE A 331 4.91 30.43 -5.17
CA PHE A 331 5.77 30.24 -6.33
C PHE A 331 4.91 30.03 -7.59
N PHE A 332 5.19 30.81 -8.64
CA PHE A 332 4.58 30.59 -9.94
C PHE A 332 5.25 29.40 -10.63
N VAL A 333 4.44 28.46 -11.12
CA VAL A 333 4.89 27.25 -11.82
C VAL A 333 4.65 27.37 -13.31
N ASP A 334 3.37 27.41 -13.73
CA ASP A 334 2.97 27.50 -15.14
C ASP A 334 1.49 27.92 -15.23
N GLN A 335 1.20 28.93 -16.03
CA GLN A 335 -0.19 29.39 -16.26
C GLN A 335 -1.06 28.36 -16.99
N ASN A 336 -0.47 27.45 -17.76
CA ASN A 336 -1.16 26.39 -18.49
C ASN A 336 -1.34 25.10 -17.64
N TRP A 337 -0.94 25.14 -16.35
CA TRP A 337 -1.03 24.02 -15.43
C TRP A 337 -1.91 24.31 -14.20
N PRO A 338 -3.13 24.91 -14.37
CA PRO A 338 -4.01 25.25 -13.27
C PRO A 338 -4.66 23.98 -12.69
N HIS A 339 -4.85 23.96 -11.36
CA HIS A 339 -5.49 22.85 -10.62
C HIS A 339 -4.92 21.47 -10.90
N ARG A 340 -3.64 21.38 -11.26
CA ARG A 340 -2.96 20.11 -11.56
C ARG A 340 -1.88 19.80 -10.55
N LEU A 341 -1.56 18.51 -10.43
CA LEU A 341 -0.55 18.03 -9.52
C LEU A 341 0.85 18.34 -10.04
N VAL A 342 1.72 18.74 -9.12
CA VAL A 342 3.16 18.92 -9.35
C VAL A 342 3.95 18.29 -8.20
N ARG A 343 5.14 17.80 -8.53
CA ARG A 343 6.19 17.49 -7.57
C ARG A 343 7.15 18.66 -7.51
N ALA A 344 7.22 19.31 -6.35
CA ALA A 344 8.17 20.36 -6.06
C ALA A 344 9.36 19.76 -5.30
N GLU A 345 10.53 19.74 -5.91
CA GLU A 345 11.78 19.30 -5.30
C GLU A 345 12.57 20.51 -4.83
N VAL A 346 12.64 20.68 -3.52
CA VAL A 346 13.42 21.75 -2.88
C VAL A 346 14.82 21.21 -2.60
N ASN A 347 15.81 21.71 -3.32
CA ASN A 347 17.21 21.38 -3.06
C ASN A 347 17.85 22.50 -2.22
N LEU A 348 18.01 22.21 -0.92
CA LEU A 348 18.57 23.16 0.03
C LEU A 348 20.06 23.45 -0.19
N ASN A 349 20.79 22.53 -0.84
CA ASN A 349 22.22 22.71 -1.13
C ASN A 349 22.45 23.70 -2.27
N SER A 350 21.65 23.61 -3.33
CA SER A 350 21.76 24.49 -4.50
C SER A 350 20.90 25.76 -4.38
N GLY A 351 19.97 25.82 -3.43
CA GLY A 351 19.01 26.91 -3.31
C GLY A 351 18.04 26.99 -4.48
N LEU A 352 17.59 25.85 -4.99
CA LEU A 352 16.68 25.75 -6.12
C LEU A 352 15.44 24.95 -5.77
N ILE A 353 14.29 25.34 -6.33
CA ILE A 353 13.07 24.53 -6.34
C ILE A 353 12.74 24.18 -7.80
N SER A 354 12.67 22.89 -8.10
CA SER A 354 12.28 22.36 -9.41
C SER A 354 10.86 21.80 -9.35
N PHE A 355 9.98 22.25 -10.24
CA PHE A 355 8.61 21.81 -10.34
C PHE A 355 8.41 20.86 -11.52
N TYR A 356 8.00 19.62 -11.25
CA TYR A 356 7.73 18.61 -12.26
C TYR A 356 6.23 18.36 -12.39
N ALA A 357 5.74 18.23 -13.60
CA ALA A 357 4.34 17.85 -13.85
C ALA A 357 4.06 16.44 -13.38
N LEU A 358 2.94 16.21 -12.69
CA LEU A 358 2.47 14.90 -12.31
C LEU A 358 1.17 14.54 -13.03
N ARG A 359 1.17 13.41 -13.75
CA ARG A 359 0.01 12.88 -14.48
C ARG A 359 -0.26 11.45 -14.06
N ARG A 360 -1.39 11.20 -13.39
CA ARG A 360 -1.76 9.84 -12.94
C ARG A 360 -1.92 8.84 -14.10
N ARG A 361 -2.31 9.29 -15.30
CA ARG A 361 -2.48 8.44 -16.48
C ARG A 361 -1.18 8.15 -17.22
N GLU A 362 -0.18 8.99 -17.03
CA GLU A 362 1.13 8.92 -17.66
C GLU A 362 2.22 9.12 -16.61
N PRO A 363 2.32 8.22 -15.62
CA PRO A 363 3.16 8.42 -14.43
C PRO A 363 4.66 8.48 -14.75
N ALA A 364 5.10 7.87 -15.84
CA ALA A 364 6.49 7.93 -16.29
C ALA A 364 6.86 9.29 -16.91
N GLN A 365 5.88 10.08 -17.36
CA GLN A 365 6.13 11.38 -17.97
C GLN A 365 6.00 12.49 -16.91
N GLN A 366 7.13 12.93 -16.39
CA GLN A 366 7.21 13.98 -15.38
C GLN A 366 8.12 15.12 -15.87
N PRO A 367 7.71 15.88 -16.93
CA PRO A 367 8.52 16.95 -17.46
C PRO A 367 8.73 18.05 -16.42
N LEU A 368 9.91 18.64 -16.44
CA LEU A 368 10.21 19.86 -15.69
C LEU A 368 9.40 21.02 -16.26
N LEU A 369 8.59 21.65 -15.40
CA LEU A 369 7.80 22.84 -15.77
C LEU A 369 8.58 24.13 -15.52
N ARG A 370 9.24 24.20 -14.37
CA ARG A 370 9.98 25.40 -13.95
C ARG A 370 11.01 25.08 -12.87
N THR A 371 12.08 25.86 -12.85
CA THR A 371 13.02 25.97 -11.72
C THR A 371 13.03 27.42 -11.23
N VAL A 372 13.04 27.62 -9.92
CA VAL A 372 13.10 28.92 -9.28
C VAL A 372 14.19 28.92 -8.21
N GLU A 373 14.82 30.06 -8.00
CA GLU A 373 15.75 30.24 -6.88
C GLU A 373 15.00 30.41 -5.59
N TYR A 374 15.41 29.70 -4.56
CA TYR A 374 14.92 29.83 -3.20
C TYR A 374 15.99 29.40 -2.21
N ARG A 375 16.58 30.33 -1.52
CA ARG A 375 17.58 30.07 -0.48
C ARG A 375 16.91 30.05 0.88
N PHE A 376 16.99 28.90 1.54
CA PHE A 376 16.46 28.75 2.89
C PHE A 376 17.28 29.63 3.84
N PRO A 377 16.64 30.53 4.62
CA PRO A 377 17.37 31.48 5.47
C PRO A 377 18.07 30.76 6.62
N ASN A 378 19.23 31.27 6.99
CA ASN A 378 19.99 30.77 8.13
C ASN A 378 19.38 31.30 9.44
N ARG A 379 18.37 30.57 9.96
CA ARG A 379 17.69 30.91 11.20
C ARG A 379 17.92 29.83 12.24
N ARG A 380 18.07 30.21 13.50
CA ARG A 380 18.10 29.26 14.62
C ARG A 380 16.78 28.51 14.72
N PHE A 381 16.85 27.24 14.97
CA PHE A 381 15.66 26.46 15.27
C PHE A 381 15.05 26.95 16.58
N SER A 382 13.76 27.26 16.57
CA SER A 382 12.99 27.58 17.78
C SER A 382 11.73 26.73 17.80
N ASP A 383 11.53 26.02 18.90
CA ASP A 383 10.32 25.25 19.14
C ASP A 383 9.25 26.13 19.77
N ARG A 384 8.39 26.73 18.96
CA ARG A 384 7.30 27.57 19.48
C ARG A 384 6.04 26.77 19.85
N SER A 385 6.06 25.45 19.71
CA SER A 385 4.90 24.59 19.99
C SER A 385 4.62 24.40 21.49
N THR A 386 5.57 24.67 22.37
CA THR A 386 5.46 24.41 23.81
C THR A 386 4.79 25.55 24.60
N ASN A 387 4.67 26.78 24.06
CA ASN A 387 4.29 27.95 24.85
C ASN A 387 2.81 28.38 24.80
N GLN A 388 1.89 27.60 24.24
CA GLN A 388 0.47 27.98 24.16
C GLN A 388 -0.48 27.23 25.09
N ARG A 389 -0.05 26.13 25.74
CA ARG A 389 -0.92 25.46 26.74
C ARG A 389 -0.76 25.96 28.18
N ASP A 390 0.35 26.66 28.49
CA ASP A 390 0.58 27.17 29.85
C ASP A 390 0.00 28.57 30.13
N ARG A 391 -0.76 29.14 29.19
CA ARG A 391 -1.40 30.47 29.38
C ARG A 391 -2.90 30.46 29.53
N GLN A 392 -3.51 29.27 29.68
CA GLN A 392 -4.95 29.16 29.99
C GLN A 392 -5.15 28.17 31.14
N SER A 393 -4.79 28.58 32.32
CA SER A 393 -5.44 28.18 33.57
C SER A 393 -5.33 29.36 34.55
N PRO A 394 -6.46 29.94 34.94
CA PRO A 394 -6.53 30.78 36.13
C PRO A 394 -6.48 29.93 37.38
#